data_c1f78e0f176f02a4169c565a555b2537
#
_entry.id   c1f78e0f176f02a4169c565a555b2537
#
_cell.length_a   1.000
_cell.length_b   1.000
_cell.length_c   1.000
_cell.angle_alpha   90.00
_cell.angle_beta   90.00
_cell.angle_gamma   90.00
#
_symmetry.space_group_name_H-M   'P 1'
#
loop_
_entity.id
_entity.type
_entity.pdbx_description
1 polymer ?
#
loop_
_entity_poly.entity_id
_entity_poly.type
_entity_poly.pdbx_seq_one_letter_code
_entity_poly.pdbx_strand_id
1 'polypeptide(L)'
;MRKLFTSMGIMSGTSMDGIDISLINSDGDKIVDSINDITYKYPKNLEIEIKNFITFVNKGNTENISKNINYLKLEDKFNIFVKNKILDFCKRFNFSISNLDVIGLHGHTIYHNPNKKISLQVGSGDFLSKYFQTRCVFNFRNSDIKNGGQGAPLVPIFHKAIFKDSKITRAIVNIGGITNITFLGKKNILISSDIGPGNVLIDKFSEIAFKKSLDYEGKNGSKGNLIPKLLNIWLNKSFIKKKIPKSFDNFFFNLSDYILIDKIGGSAF
;
A
#
# COMPACT_ATOMS: atom_id res chain seq x y z
N MET A 1 33.18 11.52 1.19
CA MET A 1 31.94 11.07 1.88
C MET A 1 30.80 11.13 0.86
N ARG A 2 29.88 10.15 0.87
CA ARG A 2 28.64 10.23 0.08
C ARG A 2 27.75 11.33 0.65
N LYS A 3 27.13 12.11 -0.23
CA LYS A 3 26.19 13.15 0.20
C LYS A 3 24.93 12.45 0.73
N LEU A 4 24.50 12.79 1.93
CA LEU A 4 23.20 12.38 2.49
C LEU A 4 22.16 13.44 2.18
N PHE A 5 20.97 13.00 1.84
CA PHE A 5 19.79 13.84 1.62
C PHE A 5 18.81 13.60 2.74
N THR A 6 18.31 14.67 3.33
CA THR A 6 17.18 14.59 4.26
C THR A 6 15.90 14.50 3.46
N SER A 7 15.20 13.39 3.58
CA SER A 7 14.06 13.03 2.73
C SER A 7 12.84 12.72 3.56
N MET A 8 11.69 13.23 3.15
CA MET A 8 10.39 12.93 3.77
C MET A 8 9.56 12.07 2.82
N GLY A 9 9.25 10.85 3.23
CA GLY A 9 8.36 9.95 2.51
C GLY A 9 6.93 10.03 3.02
N ILE A 10 5.96 10.09 2.10
CA ILE A 10 4.54 10.13 2.43
C ILE A 10 3.82 9.00 1.68
N MET A 11 3.23 8.08 2.42
CA MET A 11 2.55 6.91 1.90
C MET A 11 1.11 6.83 2.41
N SER A 12 0.20 6.40 1.57
CA SER A 12 -1.12 5.94 1.96
C SER A 12 -1.40 4.57 1.36
N GLY A 13 -1.65 3.61 2.23
CA GLY A 13 -1.98 2.23 1.87
C GLY A 13 -3.46 2.03 1.54
N THR A 14 -3.78 0.92 0.89
CA THR A 14 -5.16 0.53 0.55
C THR A 14 -6.00 0.13 1.77
N SER A 15 -5.38 -0.04 2.94
CA SER A 15 -6.05 -0.26 4.24
C SER A 15 -6.94 0.91 4.66
N MET A 16 -6.71 2.12 4.12
CA MET A 16 -7.48 3.34 4.40
C MET A 16 -7.40 3.80 5.87
N ASP A 17 -6.38 3.41 6.60
CA ASP A 17 -6.16 3.77 8.01
C ASP A 17 -5.56 5.17 8.19
N GLY A 18 -4.89 5.69 7.14
CA GLY A 18 -4.33 7.04 7.17
C GLY A 18 -3.20 7.25 6.18
N ILE A 19 -2.34 8.20 6.51
CA ILE A 19 -1.06 8.42 5.83
C ILE A 19 0.09 8.20 6.80
N ASP A 20 1.13 7.54 6.31
CA ASP A 20 2.41 7.44 7.01
C ASP A 20 3.34 8.53 6.52
N ILE A 21 4.00 9.21 7.44
CA ILE A 21 5.06 10.18 7.16
C ILE A 21 6.33 9.70 7.84
N SER A 22 7.40 9.53 7.06
CA SER A 22 8.72 9.16 7.57
C SER A 22 9.76 10.18 7.13
N LEU A 23 10.65 10.56 8.04
CA LEU A 23 11.81 11.40 7.80
C LEU A 23 13.06 10.54 7.91
N ILE A 24 13.90 10.59 6.90
CA ILE A 24 15.13 9.79 6.81
C ILE A 24 16.30 10.62 6.28
N ASN A 25 17.52 10.22 6.64
CA ASN A 25 18.72 10.57 5.89
C ASN A 25 19.13 9.40 5.00
N SER A 26 19.40 9.68 3.73
CA SER A 26 19.77 8.63 2.77
C SER A 26 20.73 9.14 1.72
N ASP A 27 21.64 8.26 1.26
CA ASP A 27 22.47 8.50 0.08
C ASP A 27 21.77 8.09 -1.24
N GLY A 28 20.52 7.61 -1.16
CA GLY A 28 19.75 7.11 -2.30
C GLY A 28 20.20 5.74 -2.82
N ASP A 29 21.13 5.06 -2.13
CA ASP A 29 21.68 3.76 -2.53
C ASP A 29 21.59 2.71 -1.40
N LYS A 30 22.33 2.90 -0.32
CA LYS A 30 22.48 1.89 0.75
C LYS A 30 22.30 2.43 2.16
N ILE A 31 22.55 3.72 2.34
CA ILE A 31 22.42 4.34 3.65
C ILE A 31 21.00 4.84 3.82
N VAL A 32 20.33 4.36 4.85
CA VAL A 32 19.01 4.81 5.26
C VAL A 32 18.98 4.88 6.77
N ASP A 33 19.04 6.10 7.29
CA ASP A 33 18.94 6.38 8.71
C ASP A 33 17.57 6.97 9.00
N SER A 34 16.72 6.22 9.70
CA SER A 34 15.41 6.71 10.11
C SER A 34 15.57 7.74 11.22
N ILE A 35 14.92 8.90 11.05
CA ILE A 35 14.94 9.97 12.03
C ILE A 35 13.66 9.94 12.86
N ASN A 36 12.51 10.07 12.20
CA ASN A 36 11.19 10.04 12.81
C ASN A 36 10.15 9.49 11.84
N ASP A 37 9.10 8.87 12.38
CA ASP A 37 7.94 8.43 11.64
C ASP A 37 6.66 8.59 12.45
N ILE A 38 5.54 8.71 11.76
CA ILE A 38 4.21 8.78 12.38
C ILE A 38 3.12 8.46 11.37
N THR A 39 2.07 7.75 11.84
CA THR A 39 0.83 7.54 11.09
C THR A 39 -0.22 8.55 11.53
N TYR A 40 -0.82 9.24 10.56
CA TYR A 40 -1.94 10.15 10.75
C TYR A 40 -3.22 9.55 10.18
N LYS A 41 -4.21 9.34 11.03
CA LYS A 41 -5.53 8.85 10.59
C LYS A 41 -6.22 9.85 9.67
N TYR A 42 -6.98 9.33 8.71
CA TYR A 42 -7.85 10.17 7.90
C TYR A 42 -9.00 10.78 8.74
N PRO A 43 -9.38 12.04 8.47
CA PRO A 43 -10.69 12.53 8.88
C PRO A 43 -11.79 11.65 8.24
N LYS A 44 -12.82 11.33 9.00
CA LYS A 44 -13.87 10.39 8.57
C LYS A 44 -14.54 10.78 7.25
N ASN A 45 -14.78 12.06 7.05
CA ASN A 45 -15.32 12.59 5.79
C ASN A 45 -14.41 12.35 4.61
N LEU A 46 -13.09 12.58 4.74
CA LEU A 46 -12.12 12.35 3.68
C LEU A 46 -12.01 10.85 3.34
N GLU A 47 -11.98 9.99 4.36
CA GLU A 47 -11.98 8.53 4.19
C GLU A 47 -13.20 8.07 3.36
N ILE A 48 -14.40 8.56 3.72
CA ILE A 48 -15.65 8.24 3.00
C ILE A 48 -15.59 8.73 1.55
N GLU A 49 -15.11 9.94 1.32
CA GLU A 49 -15.02 10.50 -0.04
C GLU A 49 -14.06 9.70 -0.92
N ILE A 50 -12.90 9.29 -0.39
CA ILE A 50 -11.95 8.43 -1.11
C ILE A 50 -12.60 7.07 -1.44
N LYS A 51 -13.25 6.41 -0.48
CA LYS A 51 -13.94 5.13 -0.68
C LYS A 51 -15.04 5.22 -1.73
N ASN A 52 -15.85 6.26 -1.66
CA ASN A 52 -16.92 6.49 -2.63
C ASN A 52 -16.37 6.70 -4.04
N PHE A 53 -15.26 7.45 -4.17
CA PHE A 53 -14.66 7.69 -5.46
C PHE A 53 -14.00 6.43 -6.03
N ILE A 54 -13.33 5.62 -5.22
CA ILE A 54 -12.80 4.30 -5.62
C ILE A 54 -13.95 3.41 -6.12
N THR A 55 -15.08 3.38 -5.38
CA THR A 55 -16.26 2.60 -5.77
C THR A 55 -16.84 3.08 -7.10
N PHE A 56 -16.90 4.40 -7.32
CA PHE A 56 -17.34 4.98 -8.59
C PHE A 56 -16.47 4.56 -9.76
N VAL A 57 -15.13 4.61 -9.59
CA VAL A 57 -14.19 4.20 -10.64
C VAL A 57 -14.29 2.70 -10.93
N ASN A 58 -14.42 1.86 -9.91
CA ASN A 58 -14.52 0.41 -10.06
C ASN A 58 -15.82 -0.06 -10.72
N LYS A 59 -16.85 0.77 -10.77
CA LYS A 59 -18.08 0.53 -11.56
C LYS A 59 -17.90 0.78 -13.06
N GLY A 60 -16.67 1.01 -13.53
CA GLY A 60 -16.35 1.17 -14.94
C GLY A 60 -16.11 2.63 -15.37
N ASN A 61 -16.22 3.61 -14.48
CA ASN A 61 -16.01 5.03 -14.79
C ASN A 61 -14.50 5.36 -14.85
N THR A 62 -13.80 4.77 -15.81
CA THR A 62 -12.33 4.86 -15.92
C THR A 62 -11.83 5.87 -16.95
N GLU A 63 -12.71 6.47 -17.74
CA GLU A 63 -12.33 7.47 -18.72
C GLU A 63 -12.12 8.85 -18.09
N ASN A 64 -11.03 9.50 -18.47
CA ASN A 64 -10.71 10.87 -18.03
C ASN A 64 -10.83 11.11 -16.52
N ILE A 65 -10.53 10.09 -15.69
CA ILE A 65 -10.67 10.17 -14.22
C ILE A 65 -9.99 11.41 -13.65
N SER A 66 -8.77 11.71 -14.09
CA SER A 66 -7.98 12.85 -13.60
C SER A 66 -8.58 14.22 -13.96
N LYS A 67 -9.53 14.27 -14.92
CA LYS A 67 -10.27 15.49 -15.29
C LYS A 67 -11.66 15.56 -14.67
N ASN A 68 -12.08 14.51 -13.95
CA ASN A 68 -13.38 14.46 -13.29
C ASN A 68 -13.44 15.51 -12.16
N ILE A 69 -14.49 16.31 -12.14
CA ILE A 69 -14.64 17.40 -11.15
C ILE A 69 -14.64 16.90 -9.71
N ASN A 70 -15.20 15.71 -9.46
CA ASN A 70 -15.17 15.12 -8.12
C ASN A 70 -13.79 14.61 -7.74
N TYR A 71 -12.99 14.12 -8.71
CA TYR A 71 -11.58 13.81 -8.50
C TYR A 71 -10.78 15.05 -8.11
N LEU A 72 -10.93 16.14 -8.87
CA LEU A 72 -10.20 17.38 -8.59
C LEU A 72 -10.53 17.94 -7.20
N LYS A 73 -11.82 17.95 -6.82
CA LYS A 73 -12.23 18.35 -5.46
C LYS A 73 -11.66 17.43 -4.37
N LEU A 74 -11.62 16.12 -4.62
CA LEU A 74 -11.03 15.16 -3.70
C LEU A 74 -9.52 15.37 -3.58
N GLU A 75 -8.83 15.62 -4.69
CA GLU A 75 -7.40 15.88 -4.72
C GLU A 75 -7.03 17.15 -3.94
N ASP A 76 -7.81 18.22 -4.09
CA ASP A 76 -7.61 19.46 -3.31
C ASP A 76 -7.72 19.21 -1.80
N LYS A 77 -8.76 18.48 -1.37
CA LYS A 77 -8.93 18.11 0.05
C LYS A 77 -7.79 17.23 0.56
N PHE A 78 -7.38 16.26 -0.22
CA PHE A 78 -6.27 15.37 0.11
C PHE A 78 -4.96 16.16 0.23
N ASN A 79 -4.69 17.05 -0.71
CA ASN A 79 -3.51 17.91 -0.71
C ASN A 79 -3.44 18.80 0.53
N ILE A 80 -4.56 19.42 0.91
CA ILE A 80 -4.67 20.24 2.13
C ILE A 80 -4.43 19.39 3.37
N PHE A 81 -5.00 18.18 3.41
CA PHE A 81 -4.77 17.25 4.52
C PHE A 81 -3.30 16.89 4.64
N VAL A 82 -2.66 16.43 3.56
CA VAL A 82 -1.23 16.07 3.55
C VAL A 82 -0.35 17.26 3.97
N LYS A 83 -0.58 18.43 3.39
CA LYS A 83 0.14 19.66 3.75
C LYS A 83 0.06 19.93 5.26
N ASN A 84 -1.14 19.87 5.83
CA ASN A 84 -1.34 20.14 7.26
C ASN A 84 -0.64 19.08 8.15
N LYS A 85 -0.58 17.82 7.69
CA LYS A 85 0.12 16.76 8.43
C LYS A 85 1.65 16.88 8.33
N ILE A 86 2.19 17.38 7.22
CA ILE A 86 3.61 17.74 7.13
C ILE A 86 3.94 18.86 8.13
N LEU A 87 3.12 19.90 8.21
CA LEU A 87 3.32 21.00 9.16
C LEU A 87 3.24 20.53 10.61
N ASP A 88 2.26 19.66 10.93
CA ASP A 88 2.14 19.05 12.25
C ASP A 88 3.34 18.17 12.60
N PHE A 89 3.82 17.36 11.64
CA PHE A 89 5.03 16.56 11.76
C PHE A 89 6.24 17.43 12.11
N CYS A 90 6.46 18.49 11.33
CA CYS A 90 7.56 19.43 11.56
C CYS A 90 7.51 20.07 12.94
N LYS A 91 6.31 20.50 13.36
CA LYS A 91 6.09 21.06 14.71
C LYS A 91 6.37 20.02 15.80
N ARG A 92 5.83 18.81 15.65
CA ARG A 92 5.91 17.74 16.64
C ARG A 92 7.34 17.28 16.91
N PHE A 93 8.14 17.17 15.86
CA PHE A 93 9.51 16.70 15.94
C PHE A 93 10.55 17.83 15.93
N ASN A 94 10.10 19.08 16.08
CA ASN A 94 10.96 20.28 16.05
C ASN A 94 11.90 20.30 14.84
N PHE A 95 11.36 19.92 13.66
CA PHE A 95 12.10 19.84 12.41
C PHE A 95 11.77 21.03 11.51
N SER A 96 12.81 21.71 11.01
CA SER A 96 12.60 22.80 10.04
C SER A 96 12.45 22.26 8.62
N ILE A 97 11.37 22.65 7.95
CA ILE A 97 11.11 22.27 6.56
C ILE A 97 12.21 22.73 5.60
N SER A 98 12.93 23.81 5.92
CA SER A 98 14.06 24.31 5.14
C SER A 98 15.26 23.36 5.10
N ASN A 99 15.31 22.39 6.03
CA ASN A 99 16.35 21.36 6.07
C ASN A 99 15.99 20.14 5.22
N LEU A 100 14.85 20.17 4.54
CA LEU A 100 14.37 19.05 3.73
C LEU A 100 14.87 19.18 2.29
N ASP A 101 15.59 18.19 1.81
CA ASP A 101 16.10 18.16 0.43
C ASP A 101 15.02 17.71 -0.57
N VAL A 102 14.15 16.77 -0.17
CA VAL A 102 13.14 16.17 -1.06
C VAL A 102 11.95 15.59 -0.31
N ILE A 103 10.78 15.73 -0.91
CA ILE A 103 9.54 15.05 -0.52
C ILE A 103 9.28 13.92 -1.50
N GLY A 104 9.00 12.73 -1.02
CA GLY A 104 8.47 11.61 -1.81
C GLY A 104 6.98 11.43 -1.53
N LEU A 105 6.11 11.71 -2.49
CA LEU A 105 4.66 11.54 -2.35
C LEU A 105 4.17 10.35 -3.16
N HIS A 106 3.72 9.28 -2.49
CA HIS A 106 3.02 8.20 -3.16
C HIS A 106 1.56 8.58 -3.49
N GLY A 107 0.93 9.35 -2.60
CA GLY A 107 -0.52 9.59 -2.66
C GLY A 107 -1.33 8.37 -2.23
N HIS A 108 -2.66 8.40 -2.48
CA HIS A 108 -3.54 7.25 -2.24
C HIS A 108 -4.02 6.67 -3.57
N THR A 109 -3.88 5.35 -3.76
CA THR A 109 -4.24 4.70 -5.02
C THR A 109 -5.75 4.63 -5.19
N ILE A 110 -6.25 5.30 -6.21
CA ILE A 110 -7.66 5.31 -6.63
C ILE A 110 -7.93 4.20 -7.64
N TYR A 111 -7.02 4.01 -8.59
CA TYR A 111 -7.15 3.02 -9.65
C TYR A 111 -5.78 2.52 -10.09
N HIS A 112 -5.68 1.22 -10.31
CA HIS A 112 -4.44 0.61 -10.81
C HIS A 112 -4.78 -0.51 -11.78
N ASN A 113 -4.41 -0.34 -13.04
CA ASN A 113 -4.56 -1.35 -14.08
C ASN A 113 -3.38 -1.29 -15.05
N PRO A 114 -2.31 -2.04 -14.79
CA PRO A 114 -1.11 -2.01 -15.64
C PRO A 114 -1.37 -2.52 -17.07
N ASN A 115 -2.34 -3.41 -17.27
CA ASN A 115 -2.70 -3.87 -18.61
C ASN A 115 -3.28 -2.73 -19.48
N LYS A 116 -3.99 -1.79 -18.87
CA LYS A 116 -4.45 -0.55 -19.51
C LYS A 116 -3.42 0.57 -19.45
N LYS A 117 -2.23 0.32 -18.89
CA LYS A 117 -1.16 1.30 -18.65
C LYS A 117 -1.63 2.51 -17.83
N ILE A 118 -2.51 2.29 -16.87
CA ILE A 118 -3.10 3.33 -16.03
C ILE A 118 -2.84 3.00 -14.55
N SER A 119 -2.31 3.98 -13.84
CA SER A 119 -2.30 3.99 -12.38
C SER A 119 -2.57 5.41 -11.91
N LEU A 120 -3.58 5.59 -11.09
CA LEU A 120 -3.99 6.90 -10.58
C LEU A 120 -3.92 6.90 -9.06
N GLN A 121 -3.12 7.80 -8.54
CA GLN A 121 -3.05 8.13 -7.12
C GLN A 121 -3.59 9.55 -6.94
N VAL A 122 -4.43 9.76 -5.92
CA VAL A 122 -4.81 11.12 -5.50
C VAL A 122 -3.69 11.72 -4.68
N GLY A 123 -3.38 12.98 -4.97
CA GLY A 123 -2.31 13.74 -4.35
C GLY A 123 -1.36 14.35 -5.36
N SER A 124 -1.10 15.65 -5.23
CA SER A 124 -0.29 16.45 -6.14
C SER A 124 1.07 16.78 -5.53
N GLY A 125 2.14 16.22 -6.11
CA GLY A 125 3.50 16.62 -5.76
C GLY A 125 3.83 18.05 -6.17
N ASP A 126 3.21 18.56 -7.25
CA ASP A 126 3.37 19.93 -7.69
C ASP A 126 2.81 20.92 -6.66
N PHE A 127 1.65 20.59 -6.05
CA PHE A 127 1.08 21.39 -4.96
C PHE A 127 2.05 21.45 -3.75
N LEU A 128 2.57 20.30 -3.31
CA LEU A 128 3.51 20.25 -2.19
C LEU A 128 4.82 20.97 -2.48
N SER A 129 5.37 20.75 -3.67
CA SER A 129 6.62 21.39 -4.10
C SER A 129 6.49 22.90 -4.12
N LYS A 130 5.37 23.41 -4.67
CA LYS A 130 5.08 24.85 -4.72
C LYS A 130 4.87 25.45 -3.32
N TYR A 131 4.14 24.72 -2.44
CA TYR A 131 3.83 25.23 -1.12
C TYR A 131 5.06 25.28 -0.21
N PHE A 132 5.85 24.18 -0.20
CA PHE A 132 7.02 24.05 0.69
C PHE A 132 8.33 24.56 0.07
N GLN A 133 8.32 25.00 -1.16
CA GLN A 133 9.52 25.42 -1.93
C GLN A 133 10.61 24.32 -1.92
N THR A 134 10.18 23.05 -1.92
CA THR A 134 11.04 21.85 -1.83
C THR A 134 10.77 20.94 -3.00
N ARG A 135 11.79 20.27 -3.51
CA ARG A 135 11.61 19.25 -4.56
C ARG A 135 10.65 18.16 -4.11
N CYS A 136 9.73 17.78 -4.99
CA CYS A 136 8.83 16.67 -4.73
C CYS A 136 8.94 15.62 -5.83
N VAL A 137 9.16 14.36 -5.45
CA VAL A 137 9.12 13.20 -6.33
C VAL A 137 7.82 12.48 -6.11
N PHE A 138 7.07 12.27 -7.17
CA PHE A 138 5.74 11.66 -7.11
C PHE A 138 5.42 10.87 -8.37
N ASN A 139 4.24 10.27 -8.46
CA ASN A 139 3.79 9.53 -9.63
C ASN A 139 4.68 8.32 -9.97
N PHE A 140 5.22 7.68 -8.97
CA PHE A 140 6.18 6.56 -9.08
C PHE A 140 5.66 5.41 -9.94
N ARG A 141 4.38 5.02 -9.77
CA ARG A 141 3.76 3.89 -10.47
C ARG A 141 3.67 4.09 -11.97
N ASN A 142 3.26 5.28 -12.40
CA ASN A 142 3.17 5.59 -13.83
C ASN A 142 4.54 5.68 -14.49
N SER A 143 5.57 6.10 -13.77
CA SER A 143 6.94 6.10 -14.28
C SER A 143 7.40 4.66 -14.58
N ASP A 144 7.15 3.72 -13.66
CA ASP A 144 7.48 2.31 -13.85
C ASP A 144 6.68 1.69 -15.01
N ILE A 145 5.37 1.94 -15.08
CA ILE A 145 4.50 1.45 -16.16
C ILE A 145 4.95 1.98 -17.54
N LYS A 146 5.33 3.25 -17.63
CA LYS A 146 5.86 3.84 -18.87
C LYS A 146 7.14 3.17 -19.36
N ASN A 147 7.95 2.65 -18.43
CA ASN A 147 9.18 1.92 -18.73
C ASN A 147 8.96 0.39 -18.86
N GLY A 148 7.70 -0.05 -19.00
CA GLY A 148 7.37 -1.47 -19.22
C GLY A 148 7.17 -2.29 -17.96
N GLY A 149 7.22 -1.68 -16.78
CA GLY A 149 6.92 -2.34 -15.51
C GLY A 149 5.42 -2.44 -15.22
N GLN A 150 5.10 -3.01 -14.06
CA GLN A 150 3.73 -3.22 -13.61
C GLN A 150 3.24 -2.07 -12.68
N GLY A 151 4.12 -1.13 -12.30
CA GLY A 151 3.81 -0.08 -11.34
C GLY A 151 3.61 -0.56 -9.89
N ALA A 152 3.74 -1.84 -9.64
CA ALA A 152 3.65 -2.47 -8.32
C ALA A 152 4.27 -3.88 -8.36
N PRO A 153 4.92 -4.31 -7.27
CA PRO A 153 5.29 -3.52 -6.10
C PRO A 153 6.54 -2.65 -6.39
N LEU A 154 6.66 -1.49 -5.73
CA LEU A 154 7.80 -0.58 -5.87
C LEU A 154 8.86 -0.74 -4.77
N VAL A 155 8.48 -1.28 -3.62
CA VAL A 155 9.34 -1.47 -2.44
C VAL A 155 10.53 -2.43 -2.65
N PRO A 156 10.53 -3.40 -3.58
CA PRO A 156 11.62 -4.36 -3.73
C PRO A 156 13.01 -3.75 -3.95
N ILE A 157 13.09 -2.58 -4.60
CA ILE A 157 14.37 -1.87 -4.79
C ILE A 157 14.90 -1.40 -3.44
N PHE A 158 14.04 -0.86 -2.58
CA PHE A 158 14.38 -0.47 -1.22
C PHE A 158 14.76 -1.67 -0.37
N HIS A 159 13.99 -2.77 -0.42
CA HIS A 159 14.35 -4.01 0.27
C HIS A 159 15.71 -4.52 -0.16
N LYS A 160 16.04 -4.44 -1.46
CA LYS A 160 17.34 -4.82 -1.97
C LYS A 160 18.45 -3.93 -1.40
N ALA A 161 18.22 -2.62 -1.31
CA ALA A 161 19.21 -1.66 -0.80
C ALA A 161 19.60 -1.95 0.65
N ILE A 162 18.61 -2.21 1.51
CA ILE A 162 18.83 -2.32 2.97
C ILE A 162 18.98 -3.75 3.49
N PHE A 163 18.37 -4.74 2.82
CA PHE A 163 18.34 -6.12 3.33
C PHE A 163 19.20 -7.11 2.53
N LYS A 164 19.77 -6.69 1.39
CA LYS A 164 20.58 -7.61 0.61
C LYS A 164 21.87 -7.97 1.34
N ASP A 165 22.17 -9.27 1.29
CA ASP A 165 23.39 -9.84 1.84
C ASP A 165 24.06 -10.71 0.77
N SER A 166 25.40 -10.74 0.73
CA SER A 166 26.13 -11.55 -0.22
C SER A 166 26.16 -13.05 0.14
N LYS A 167 25.99 -13.36 1.42
CA LYS A 167 26.13 -14.72 1.97
C LYS A 167 24.79 -15.40 2.19
N ILE A 168 23.73 -14.62 2.49
CA ILE A 168 22.42 -15.14 2.90
C ILE A 168 21.37 -14.78 1.84
N THR A 169 20.51 -15.74 1.54
CA THR A 169 19.24 -15.48 0.84
C THR A 169 18.20 -15.00 1.83
N ARG A 170 17.49 -13.92 1.50
CA ARG A 170 16.42 -13.36 2.36
C ARG A 170 15.10 -13.30 1.62
N ALA A 171 14.03 -13.54 2.35
CA ALA A 171 12.66 -13.31 1.91
C ALA A 171 12.02 -12.29 2.86
N ILE A 172 11.65 -11.15 2.32
CA ILE A 172 10.90 -10.13 3.04
C ILE A 172 9.44 -10.33 2.69
N VAL A 173 8.61 -10.64 3.67
CA VAL A 173 7.18 -10.90 3.52
C VAL A 173 6.40 -9.73 4.10
N ASN A 174 5.54 -9.15 3.30
CA ASN A 174 4.59 -8.13 3.72
C ASN A 174 3.18 -8.73 3.72
N ILE A 175 2.53 -8.73 4.90
CA ILE A 175 1.18 -9.26 5.09
C ILE A 175 0.24 -8.07 5.29
N GLY A 176 -0.20 -7.49 4.17
CA GLY A 176 -1.27 -6.50 4.12
C GLY A 176 -2.62 -7.15 3.79
N GLY A 177 -3.51 -6.46 3.09
CA GLY A 177 -4.72 -7.08 2.53
C GLY A 177 -4.37 -8.25 1.62
N ILE A 178 -3.36 -8.06 0.76
CA ILE A 178 -2.70 -9.11 -0.04
C ILE A 178 -1.30 -9.32 0.53
N THR A 179 -0.89 -10.58 0.62
CA THR A 179 0.47 -10.94 1.02
C THR A 179 1.38 -10.92 -0.20
N ASN A 180 2.49 -10.20 -0.09
CA ASN A 180 3.54 -10.19 -1.11
C ASN A 180 4.90 -10.51 -0.52
N ILE A 181 5.82 -10.94 -1.39
CA ILE A 181 7.17 -11.33 -1.03
C ILE A 181 8.18 -10.58 -1.90
N THR A 182 9.27 -10.16 -1.29
CA THR A 182 10.51 -9.77 -1.97
C THR A 182 11.58 -10.80 -1.65
N PHE A 183 11.98 -11.55 -2.64
CA PHE A 183 13.05 -12.55 -2.53
C PHE A 183 14.36 -11.94 -3.00
N LEU A 184 15.34 -11.92 -2.10
CA LEU A 184 16.70 -11.42 -2.31
C LEU A 184 17.67 -12.61 -2.36
N GLY A 185 17.88 -13.14 -3.56
CA GLY A 185 18.78 -14.26 -3.77
C GLY A 185 20.24 -13.84 -3.93
N LYS A 186 21.13 -14.84 -3.88
CA LYS A 186 22.54 -14.66 -4.25
C LYS A 186 22.65 -14.20 -5.71
N LYS A 187 23.83 -13.73 -6.13
CA LYS A 187 24.10 -13.28 -7.52
C LYS A 187 23.10 -12.21 -8.06
N ASN A 188 22.66 -11.29 -7.19
CA ASN A 188 21.72 -10.21 -7.56
C ASN A 188 20.31 -10.64 -7.97
N ILE A 189 19.87 -11.84 -7.64
CA ILE A 189 18.50 -12.25 -7.88
C ILE A 189 17.57 -11.39 -7.01
N LEU A 190 16.61 -10.74 -7.67
CA LEU A 190 15.52 -9.99 -7.06
C LEU A 190 14.21 -10.46 -7.71
N ILE A 191 13.36 -11.08 -6.91
CA ILE A 191 12.02 -11.48 -7.36
C ILE A 191 11.01 -10.86 -6.41
N SER A 192 9.97 -10.24 -6.95
CA SER A 192 8.86 -9.73 -6.16
C SER A 192 7.55 -10.22 -6.75
N SER A 193 6.62 -10.60 -5.89
CA SER A 193 5.34 -11.16 -6.31
C SER A 193 4.33 -11.13 -5.19
N ASP A 194 3.07 -10.93 -5.54
CA ASP A 194 1.99 -11.35 -4.65
C ASP A 194 1.99 -12.87 -4.55
N ILE A 195 1.68 -13.38 -3.36
CA ILE A 195 1.67 -14.81 -3.09
C ILE A 195 0.29 -15.34 -2.69
N GLY A 196 -0.57 -14.49 -2.18
CA GLY A 196 -1.92 -14.88 -1.81
C GLY A 196 -2.66 -13.83 -0.99
N PRO A 197 -3.85 -14.14 -0.48
CA PRO A 197 -4.55 -13.26 0.43
C PRO A 197 -3.75 -13.11 1.72
N GLY A 198 -3.76 -11.90 2.25
CA GLY A 198 -3.32 -11.62 3.62
C GLY A 198 -4.55 -11.41 4.50
N ASN A 199 -4.66 -10.20 5.06
CA ASN A 199 -5.75 -9.86 5.98
C ASN A 199 -7.10 -9.65 5.29
N VAL A 200 -7.16 -9.47 3.95
CA VAL A 200 -8.41 -9.13 3.24
C VAL A 200 -9.57 -10.08 3.52
N LEU A 201 -9.29 -11.39 3.66
CA LEU A 201 -10.33 -12.38 3.96
C LEU A 201 -10.71 -12.36 5.44
N ILE A 202 -9.73 -12.14 6.32
CA ILE A 202 -9.95 -12.04 7.77
C ILE A 202 -10.81 -10.80 8.07
N ASP A 203 -10.48 -9.66 7.46
CA ASP A 203 -11.21 -8.41 7.66
C ASP A 203 -12.65 -8.50 7.14
N LYS A 204 -12.86 -9.04 5.93
CA LYS A 204 -14.20 -9.28 5.38
C LYS A 204 -15.01 -10.24 6.24
N PHE A 205 -14.39 -11.30 6.76
CA PHE A 205 -15.05 -12.22 7.69
C PHE A 205 -15.43 -11.54 8.99
N SER A 206 -14.52 -10.76 9.57
CA SER A 206 -14.75 -10.01 10.80
C SER A 206 -15.89 -9.01 10.66
N GLU A 207 -16.02 -8.36 9.50
CA GLU A 207 -17.12 -7.45 9.20
C GLU A 207 -18.47 -8.16 9.18
N ILE A 208 -18.53 -9.34 8.56
CA ILE A 208 -19.78 -10.12 8.45
C ILE A 208 -20.14 -10.76 9.79
N ALA A 209 -19.19 -11.46 10.42
CA ALA A 209 -19.45 -12.29 11.60
C ALA A 209 -19.52 -11.48 12.89
N PHE A 210 -18.66 -10.45 13.02
CA PHE A 210 -18.50 -9.72 14.28
C PHE A 210 -18.85 -8.24 14.19
N LYS A 211 -19.26 -7.75 13.00
CA LYS A 211 -19.56 -6.33 12.72
C LYS A 211 -18.37 -5.41 13.07
N LYS A 212 -17.16 -5.90 12.89
CA LYS A 212 -15.89 -5.20 13.13
C LYS A 212 -15.09 -5.13 11.86
N SER A 213 -14.40 -4.02 11.62
CA SER A 213 -13.58 -3.82 10.42
C SER A 213 -12.35 -4.72 10.34
N LEU A 214 -11.91 -5.29 11.47
CA LEU A 214 -10.77 -6.22 11.55
C LEU A 214 -10.87 -7.08 12.82
N ASP A 215 -10.12 -8.18 12.85
CA ASP A 215 -9.93 -8.99 14.06
C ASP A 215 -8.72 -8.45 14.84
N TYR A 216 -9.00 -7.52 15.76
CA TYR A 216 -7.94 -6.85 16.54
C TYR A 216 -7.12 -7.85 17.35
N GLU A 217 -5.79 -7.83 17.15
CA GLU A 217 -4.84 -8.75 17.78
C GLU A 217 -5.15 -10.25 17.55
N GLY A 218 -5.94 -10.60 16.52
CA GLY A 218 -6.32 -11.98 16.25
C GLY A 218 -7.18 -12.62 17.34
N LYS A 219 -7.90 -11.83 18.14
CA LYS A 219 -8.65 -12.30 19.32
C LYS A 219 -9.73 -13.33 19.03
N ASN A 220 -10.36 -13.23 17.85
CA ASN A 220 -11.37 -14.20 17.44
C ASN A 220 -10.73 -15.40 16.74
N GLY A 221 -9.78 -15.15 15.84
CA GLY A 221 -9.06 -16.21 15.13
C GLY A 221 -8.30 -17.16 16.06
N SER A 222 -7.73 -16.65 17.17
CA SER A 222 -7.02 -17.47 18.16
C SER A 222 -7.90 -18.46 18.91
N LYS A 223 -9.22 -18.28 18.90
CA LYS A 223 -10.19 -19.18 19.53
C LYS A 223 -10.68 -20.29 18.59
N GLY A 224 -10.41 -20.13 17.30
CA GLY A 224 -10.83 -21.07 16.28
C GLY A 224 -9.91 -22.28 16.19
N ASN A 225 -10.42 -23.34 15.55
CA ASN A 225 -9.65 -24.54 15.25
C ASN A 225 -9.37 -24.63 13.74
N LEU A 226 -8.21 -25.18 13.40
CA LEU A 226 -7.88 -25.45 12.01
C LEU A 226 -8.85 -26.50 11.42
N ILE A 227 -9.42 -26.20 10.26
CA ILE A 227 -10.23 -27.14 9.48
C ILE A 227 -9.39 -27.67 8.32
N PRO A 228 -8.74 -28.84 8.44
CA PRO A 228 -7.78 -29.35 7.45
C PRO A 228 -8.37 -29.51 6.06
N LYS A 229 -9.62 -29.94 5.95
CA LYS A 229 -10.33 -30.09 4.67
C LYS A 229 -10.47 -28.77 3.94
N LEU A 230 -10.82 -27.71 4.66
CA LEU A 230 -10.96 -26.36 4.09
C LEU A 230 -9.60 -25.79 3.67
N LEU A 231 -8.58 -25.96 4.51
CA LEU A 231 -7.20 -25.55 4.18
C LEU A 231 -6.71 -26.22 2.89
N ASN A 232 -6.94 -27.53 2.73
CA ASN A 232 -6.55 -28.25 1.52
C ASN A 232 -7.27 -27.73 0.28
N ILE A 233 -8.55 -27.36 0.36
CA ILE A 233 -9.29 -26.72 -0.73
C ILE A 233 -8.62 -25.40 -1.11
N TRP A 234 -8.27 -24.57 -0.12
CA TRP A 234 -7.65 -23.26 -0.36
C TRP A 234 -6.25 -23.38 -0.95
N LEU A 235 -5.42 -24.28 -0.45
CA LEU A 235 -4.07 -24.54 -0.99
C LEU A 235 -4.09 -25.04 -2.44
N ASN A 236 -5.20 -25.63 -2.88
CA ASN A 236 -5.38 -26.06 -4.26
C ASN A 236 -6.02 -25.03 -5.20
N LYS A 237 -6.33 -23.81 -4.71
CA LYS A 237 -6.83 -22.73 -5.56
C LYS A 237 -5.80 -22.36 -6.64
N SER A 238 -6.30 -22.04 -7.83
CA SER A 238 -5.49 -21.75 -9.02
C SER A 238 -4.49 -20.60 -8.80
N PHE A 239 -4.87 -19.61 -7.98
CA PHE A 239 -4.00 -18.47 -7.72
C PHE A 239 -2.70 -18.86 -6.98
N ILE A 240 -2.73 -19.86 -6.07
CA ILE A 240 -1.52 -20.34 -5.38
C ILE A 240 -0.58 -21.00 -6.39
N LYS A 241 -1.12 -21.79 -7.33
CA LYS A 241 -0.36 -22.52 -8.34
C LYS A 241 0.14 -21.65 -9.49
N LYS A 242 -0.38 -20.42 -9.65
CA LYS A 242 0.06 -19.51 -10.70
C LYS A 242 1.53 -19.15 -10.52
N LYS A 243 2.30 -19.22 -11.61
CA LYS A 243 3.73 -18.88 -11.62
C LYS A 243 3.97 -17.44 -11.15
N ILE A 244 5.06 -17.24 -10.46
CA ILE A 244 5.57 -15.90 -10.07
C ILE A 244 6.44 -15.33 -11.21
N PRO A 245 6.51 -14.00 -11.41
CA PRO A 245 5.77 -12.99 -10.64
C PRO A 245 4.29 -12.93 -11.00
N LYS A 246 3.45 -12.68 -10.00
CA LYS A 246 2.00 -12.49 -10.18
C LYS A 246 1.54 -11.33 -9.33
N SER A 247 0.44 -10.67 -9.73
CA SER A 247 -0.18 -9.58 -8.99
C SER A 247 -1.68 -9.77 -8.91
N PHE A 248 -2.27 -9.33 -7.81
CA PHE A 248 -3.69 -9.39 -7.54
C PHE A 248 -4.17 -8.04 -7.00
N ASP A 249 -5.45 -7.77 -7.13
CA ASP A 249 -6.12 -6.69 -6.40
C ASP A 249 -6.98 -7.23 -5.26
N ASN A 250 -7.41 -6.35 -4.36
CA ASN A 250 -8.22 -6.75 -3.20
C ASN A 250 -9.59 -7.33 -3.58
N PHE A 251 -10.07 -7.06 -4.79
CA PHE A 251 -11.35 -7.58 -5.29
C PHE A 251 -11.24 -9.01 -5.83
N PHE A 252 -10.01 -9.44 -6.14
CA PHE A 252 -9.76 -10.81 -6.60
C PHE A 252 -10.15 -11.85 -5.54
N PHE A 253 -9.98 -11.51 -4.27
CA PHE A 253 -10.30 -12.42 -3.16
C PHE A 253 -11.70 -12.12 -2.63
N ASN A 254 -12.68 -12.88 -3.12
CA ASN A 254 -14.05 -12.79 -2.63
C ASN A 254 -14.28 -13.84 -1.53
N LEU A 255 -14.85 -13.41 -0.39
CA LEU A 255 -15.06 -14.30 0.75
C LEU A 255 -15.97 -15.49 0.42
N SER A 256 -16.97 -15.30 -0.44
CA SER A 256 -17.86 -16.39 -0.90
C SER A 256 -17.12 -17.55 -1.59
N ASP A 257 -15.94 -17.29 -2.17
CA ASP A 257 -15.12 -18.32 -2.79
C ASP A 257 -14.36 -19.18 -1.79
N TYR A 258 -14.34 -18.76 -0.52
CA TYR A 258 -13.55 -19.37 0.56
C TYR A 258 -14.40 -19.91 1.69
N ILE A 259 -15.63 -19.44 1.86
CA ILE A 259 -16.56 -19.89 2.88
C ILE A 259 -17.67 -20.68 2.20
N LEU A 260 -17.76 -21.97 2.53
CA LEU A 260 -18.89 -22.82 2.16
C LEU A 260 -20.01 -22.61 3.18
N ILE A 261 -20.63 -21.44 3.19
CA ILE A 261 -21.66 -21.05 4.17
C ILE A 261 -22.81 -22.08 4.21
N ASP A 262 -23.14 -22.67 3.06
CA ASP A 262 -24.25 -23.62 2.93
C ASP A 262 -23.89 -25.09 3.28
N LYS A 263 -22.61 -25.39 3.51
CA LYS A 263 -22.16 -26.78 3.78
C LYS A 263 -21.55 -27.00 5.15
N ILE A 264 -21.32 -25.95 5.90
CA ILE A 264 -20.90 -26.02 7.28
C ILE A 264 -22.15 -25.73 8.09
N GLY A 265 -22.89 -26.79 8.43
CA GLY A 265 -24.07 -26.66 9.31
C GLY A 265 -23.71 -25.78 10.52
N GLY A 266 -24.63 -24.94 10.97
CA GLY A 266 -24.49 -23.81 11.89
C GLY A 266 -23.77 -23.99 13.24
N SER A 267 -22.74 -24.79 13.30
CA SER A 267 -21.89 -25.07 14.47
C SER A 267 -20.39 -24.79 14.20
N ALA A 268 -20.02 -24.14 13.08
CA ALA A 268 -18.62 -23.83 12.76
C ALA A 268 -18.36 -22.30 12.83
N PHE A 269 -18.71 -21.70 13.95
CA PHE A 269 -18.30 -20.37 14.35
C PHE A 269 -17.57 -20.42 15.69
#